data_0ac789958e0f7f74e6fda3edd475f1d8
#
_entry.id   0ac789958e0f7f74e6fda3edd475f1d8
#
_cell.length_a   1.000
_cell.length_b   1.000
_cell.length_c   1.000
_cell.angle_alpha   90.00
_cell.angle_beta   90.00
_cell.angle_gamma   90.00
#
_symmetry.space_group_name_H-M   'P 1'
#
loop_
_entity.id
_entity.type
_entity.pdbx_description
1 polymer ?
#
loop_
_entity_poly.entity_id
_entity_poly.type
_entity_poly.pdbx_seq_one_letter_code
_entity_poly.pdbx_strand_id
1 'polypeptide(L)'
;MLCLSQDHRTTGNIRARGAFTVSIADAAHAEACDYVGMVSGRKVPDKLARAGLHTERAETVDAPVIRELPLALECRLVRFNEDGICIGDIVNVSVDESVLGADGVPDTDRLDAIVFDGIRNLYRHVGKAAAPAFEVGKKLI
;
A
#
# COMPACT_ATOMS: atom_id res chain seq x y z
N MET A 1 -4.59 -5.72 7.80
CA MET A 1 -4.28 -5.14 9.13
C MET A 1 -3.12 -4.17 8.99
N LEU A 2 -3.26 -2.97 9.57
CA LEU A 2 -2.24 -1.92 9.56
C LEU A 2 -1.95 -1.49 11.00
N CYS A 3 -0.69 -1.18 11.32
CA CYS A 3 -0.30 -0.54 12.57
C CYS A 3 -0.10 0.95 12.31
N LEU A 4 -0.95 1.80 12.89
CA LEU A 4 -0.97 3.23 12.64
C LEU A 4 -0.86 3.99 13.96
N SER A 5 0.01 5.02 13.99
CA SER A 5 0.06 5.93 15.13
C SER A 5 -1.26 6.68 15.27
N GLN A 6 -1.74 6.80 16.51
CA GLN A 6 -3.00 7.49 16.84
C GLN A 6 -2.98 8.98 16.44
N ASP A 7 -1.80 9.60 16.45
CA ASP A 7 -1.60 11.02 16.13
C ASP A 7 -1.52 11.33 14.65
N HIS A 8 -1.47 10.31 13.79
CA HIS A 8 -1.38 10.55 12.35
C HIS A 8 -2.71 11.10 11.80
N ARG A 9 -2.60 12.05 10.87
CA ARG A 9 -3.78 12.58 10.14
C ARG A 9 -4.54 11.47 9.44
N THR A 10 -3.83 10.50 8.88
CA THR A 10 -4.41 9.32 8.23
C THR A 10 -5.33 8.55 9.17
N THR A 11 -4.90 8.30 10.41
CA THR A 11 -5.72 7.61 11.42
C THR A 11 -7.03 8.35 11.70
N GLY A 12 -6.95 9.67 11.83
CA GLY A 12 -8.15 10.51 11.99
C GLY A 12 -9.08 10.43 10.78
N ASN A 13 -8.53 10.48 9.57
CA ASN A 13 -9.30 10.39 8.33
C ASN A 13 -10.00 9.03 8.20
N ILE A 14 -9.30 7.92 8.47
CA ILE A 14 -9.87 6.57 8.42
C ILE A 14 -11.04 6.42 9.41
N ARG A 15 -10.87 6.93 10.64
CA ARG A 15 -11.95 6.91 11.65
C ARG A 15 -13.17 7.71 11.21
N ALA A 16 -12.95 8.88 10.61
CA ALA A 16 -14.03 9.76 10.17
C ALA A 16 -14.78 9.22 8.95
N ARG A 17 -14.08 8.52 8.03
CA ARG A 17 -14.65 8.02 6.77
C ARG A 17 -15.12 6.57 6.85
N GLY A 18 -14.61 5.79 7.80
CA GLY A 18 -14.86 4.36 7.86
C GLY A 18 -14.25 3.58 6.67
N ALA A 19 -13.29 4.19 5.98
CA ALA A 19 -12.69 3.63 4.77
C ALA A 19 -11.25 4.12 4.58
N PHE A 20 -10.47 3.35 3.82
CA PHE A 20 -9.11 3.71 3.44
C PHE A 20 -8.66 2.91 2.21
N THR A 21 -7.58 3.37 1.58
CA THR A 21 -6.88 2.61 0.54
C THR A 21 -5.46 2.29 0.98
N VAL A 22 -4.90 1.23 0.43
CA VAL A 22 -3.51 0.85 0.60
C VAL A 22 -2.91 0.67 -0.79
N SER A 23 -2.11 1.63 -1.21
CA SER A 23 -1.35 1.52 -2.46
C SER A 23 -0.02 0.82 -2.19
N ILE A 24 0.41 -0.05 -3.11
CA ILE A 24 1.69 -0.74 -3.02
C ILE A 24 2.76 0.16 -3.64
N ALA A 25 3.78 0.46 -2.86
CA ALA A 25 4.92 1.24 -3.34
C ALA A 25 5.80 0.40 -4.26
N ASP A 26 6.20 0.96 -5.39
CA ASP A 26 7.15 0.39 -6.34
C ASP A 26 8.51 1.11 -6.28
N ALA A 27 9.51 0.55 -6.95
CA ALA A 27 10.85 1.11 -6.94
C ALA A 27 10.94 2.47 -7.67
N ALA A 28 10.10 2.71 -8.68
CA ALA A 28 10.09 3.96 -9.44
C ALA A 28 9.64 5.15 -8.57
N HIS A 29 8.78 4.90 -7.58
CA HIS A 29 8.21 5.93 -6.71
C HIS A 29 8.78 5.88 -5.28
N ALA A 30 9.89 5.17 -5.05
CA ALA A 30 10.48 5.01 -3.72
C ALA A 30 10.76 6.34 -3.01
N GLU A 31 11.33 7.34 -3.71
CA GLU A 31 11.61 8.68 -3.18
C GLU A 31 10.31 9.40 -2.73
N ALA A 32 9.29 9.37 -3.57
CA ALA A 32 8.01 10.00 -3.28
C ALA A 32 7.31 9.33 -2.07
N CYS A 33 7.33 8.00 -2.03
CA CYS A 33 6.75 7.21 -0.94
C CYS A 33 7.48 7.44 0.39
N ASP A 34 8.82 7.49 0.37
CA ASP A 34 9.63 7.80 1.55
C ASP A 34 9.34 9.20 2.07
N TYR A 35 9.37 10.20 1.18
CA TYR A 35 9.06 11.59 1.55
C TYR A 35 7.71 11.72 2.23
N VAL A 36 6.63 11.14 1.67
CA VAL A 36 5.31 11.24 2.27
C VAL A 36 5.18 10.45 3.58
N GLY A 37 6.03 9.45 3.79
CA GLY A 37 6.17 8.73 5.05
C GLY A 37 6.84 9.56 6.14
N MET A 38 7.91 10.29 5.79
CA MET A 38 8.70 11.09 6.74
C MET A 38 7.97 12.35 7.21
N VAL A 39 7.15 12.97 6.36
CA VAL A 39 6.52 14.26 6.71
C VAL A 39 5.08 14.12 7.17
N SER A 40 4.76 14.83 8.26
CA SER A 40 3.39 14.84 8.78
C SER A 40 2.45 15.64 7.88
N GLY A 41 1.33 15.02 7.46
CA GLY A 41 0.27 15.71 6.71
C GLY A 41 -0.47 16.81 7.51
N ARG A 42 -0.23 16.93 8.82
CA ARG A 42 -0.70 18.07 9.62
C ARG A 42 0.20 19.28 9.45
N LYS A 43 1.53 19.07 9.29
CA LYS A 43 2.53 20.15 9.10
C LYS A 43 2.68 20.53 7.65
N VAL A 44 2.55 19.57 6.73
CA VAL A 44 2.69 19.75 5.27
C VAL A 44 1.44 19.20 4.60
N PRO A 45 0.35 19.98 4.52
CA PRO A 45 -0.92 19.52 3.94
C PRO A 45 -0.84 19.14 2.46
N ASP A 46 0.07 19.76 1.72
CA ASP A 46 0.33 19.59 0.28
C ASP A 46 1.45 18.58 -0.03
N LYS A 47 1.81 17.70 0.94
CA LYS A 47 2.93 16.78 0.79
C LYS A 47 2.82 15.84 -0.42
N LEU A 48 1.62 15.41 -0.79
CA LEU A 48 1.41 14.58 -1.98
C LEU A 48 1.79 15.33 -3.26
N ALA A 49 1.30 16.56 -3.42
CA ALA A 49 1.64 17.39 -4.58
C ALA A 49 3.15 17.69 -4.67
N ARG A 50 3.80 17.93 -3.52
CA ARG A 50 5.26 18.10 -3.46
C ARG A 50 6.03 16.84 -3.88
N ALA A 51 5.47 15.67 -3.61
CA ALA A 51 6.04 14.38 -4.02
C ALA A 51 5.70 14.02 -5.48
N GLY A 52 4.95 14.86 -6.20
CA GLY A 52 4.47 14.54 -7.54
C GLY A 52 3.38 13.47 -7.55
N LEU A 53 2.74 13.19 -6.40
CA LEU A 53 1.68 12.21 -6.28
C LEU A 53 0.31 12.89 -6.36
N HIS A 54 -0.59 12.30 -7.14
CA HIS A 54 -1.94 12.77 -7.35
C HIS A 54 -2.95 11.76 -6.82
N THR A 55 -4.08 12.28 -6.36
CA THR A 55 -5.15 11.43 -5.85
C THR A 55 -6.35 11.46 -6.78
N GLU A 56 -7.02 10.34 -6.89
CA GLU A 56 -8.35 10.23 -7.46
C GLU A 56 -9.28 9.52 -6.48
N ARG A 57 -10.57 9.54 -6.76
CA ARG A 57 -11.55 8.87 -5.91
C ARG A 57 -11.48 7.37 -6.13
N ALA A 58 -11.46 6.59 -5.05
CA ALA A 58 -11.63 5.15 -5.11
C ALA A 58 -13.00 4.77 -5.68
N GLU A 59 -13.11 3.60 -6.28
CA GLU A 59 -14.32 3.13 -6.95
C GLU A 59 -15.41 2.73 -5.94
N THR A 60 -15.03 2.01 -4.88
CA THR A 60 -15.98 1.35 -3.98
C THR A 60 -16.04 1.93 -2.57
N VAL A 61 -15.06 2.78 -2.19
CA VAL A 61 -14.96 3.34 -0.84
C VAL A 61 -14.75 4.86 -0.86
N ASP A 62 -15.12 5.54 0.23
CA ASP A 62 -14.89 6.99 0.38
C ASP A 62 -13.45 7.28 0.86
N ALA A 63 -12.51 6.95 0.01
CA ALA A 63 -11.08 7.19 0.23
C ALA A 63 -10.36 7.52 -1.10
N PRO A 64 -9.22 8.22 -1.07
CA PRO A 64 -8.44 8.50 -2.27
C PRO A 64 -7.53 7.33 -2.65
N VAL A 65 -7.34 7.10 -3.95
CA VAL A 65 -6.28 6.25 -4.53
C VAL A 65 -5.16 7.15 -5.04
N ILE A 66 -3.91 6.69 -4.96
CA ILE A 66 -2.74 7.36 -5.56
C ILE A 66 -2.61 6.88 -7.00
N ARG A 67 -2.71 7.79 -7.95
CA ARG A 67 -2.74 7.49 -9.40
C ARG A 67 -1.45 6.89 -9.93
N GLU A 68 -0.32 7.30 -9.37
CA GLU A 68 1.03 6.88 -9.81
C GLU A 68 1.40 5.48 -9.32
N LEU A 69 0.69 4.94 -8.32
CA LEU A 69 0.99 3.62 -7.77
C LEU A 69 0.06 2.57 -8.39
N PRO A 70 0.62 1.57 -9.09
CA PRO A 70 -0.14 0.73 -10.01
C PRO A 70 -1.04 -0.32 -9.35
N LEU A 71 -0.98 -0.49 -8.03
CA LEU A 71 -1.86 -1.41 -7.30
C LEU A 71 -2.36 -0.77 -6.02
N ALA A 72 -3.68 -0.79 -5.84
CA ALA A 72 -4.33 -0.29 -4.64
C ALA A 72 -5.39 -1.27 -4.11
N LEU A 73 -5.42 -1.43 -2.79
CA LEU A 73 -6.47 -2.14 -2.06
C LEU A 73 -7.45 -1.10 -1.54
N GLU A 74 -8.74 -1.27 -1.83
CA GLU A 74 -9.82 -0.46 -1.27
C GLU A 74 -10.41 -1.18 -0.06
N CYS A 75 -10.45 -0.51 1.07
CA CYS A 75 -10.76 -1.15 2.35
C CYS A 75 -11.87 -0.43 3.10
N ARG A 76 -12.81 -1.18 3.68
CA ARG A 76 -13.72 -0.70 4.72
C ARG A 76 -13.12 -0.94 6.09
N LEU A 77 -13.19 0.07 6.94
CA LEU A 77 -12.77 -0.08 8.32
C LEU A 77 -13.69 -1.04 9.07
N VAL A 78 -13.12 -2.07 9.68
CA VAL A 78 -13.83 -2.95 10.62
C VAL A 78 -13.69 -2.39 12.03
N ARG A 79 -12.46 -2.15 12.48
CA ARG A 79 -12.19 -1.58 13.80
C ARG A 79 -10.78 -1.02 13.94
N PHE A 80 -10.61 -0.14 14.89
CA PHE A 80 -9.32 0.15 15.53
C PHE A 80 -9.32 -0.44 16.94
N ASN A 81 -8.20 -1.04 17.34
CA ASN A 81 -7.98 -1.35 18.74
C ASN A 81 -7.21 -0.20 19.45
N GLU A 82 -7.02 -0.35 20.77
CA GLU A 82 -6.33 0.66 21.61
C GLU A 82 -4.85 0.80 21.24
N ASP A 83 -4.22 -0.26 20.71
CA ASP A 83 -2.81 -0.27 20.33
C ASP A 83 -2.53 0.36 18.95
N GLY A 84 -3.56 0.90 18.28
CA GLY A 84 -3.43 1.49 16.94
C GLY A 84 -3.47 0.48 15.80
N ILE A 85 -3.93 -0.74 16.05
CA ILE A 85 -4.14 -1.73 15.01
C ILE A 85 -5.45 -1.41 14.28
N CYS A 86 -5.33 -1.06 13.00
CA CYS A 86 -6.44 -0.86 12.08
C CYS A 86 -6.73 -2.17 11.36
N ILE A 87 -7.96 -2.65 11.48
CA ILE A 87 -8.45 -3.81 10.75
C ILE A 87 -9.49 -3.33 9.74
N GLY A 88 -9.34 -3.75 8.51
CA GLY A 88 -10.29 -3.48 7.43
C GLY A 88 -10.48 -4.69 6.54
N ASP A 89 -11.67 -4.76 5.93
CA ASP A 89 -11.99 -5.71 4.88
C ASP A 89 -11.57 -5.12 3.54
N ILE A 90 -10.84 -5.89 2.73
CA ILE A 90 -10.55 -5.55 1.35
C ILE A 90 -11.83 -5.80 0.54
N VAL A 91 -12.39 -4.74 -0.04
CA VAL A 91 -13.65 -4.79 -0.79
C VAL A 91 -13.44 -4.63 -2.30
N ASN A 92 -12.29 -4.13 -2.71
CA ASN A 92 -11.86 -4.05 -4.10
C ASN A 92 -10.34 -4.02 -4.21
N VAL A 93 -9.82 -4.45 -5.36
CA VAL A 93 -8.40 -4.34 -5.74
C VAL A 93 -8.35 -3.71 -7.12
N SER A 94 -7.76 -2.52 -7.19
CA SER A 94 -7.53 -1.80 -8.44
C SER A 94 -6.10 -2.02 -8.90
N VAL A 95 -5.91 -2.37 -10.17
CA VAL A 95 -4.60 -2.69 -10.75
C VAL A 95 -4.47 -2.02 -12.11
N ASP A 96 -3.35 -1.36 -12.35
CA ASP A 96 -3.01 -0.80 -13.67
C ASP A 96 -2.70 -1.94 -14.66
N GLU A 97 -3.19 -1.83 -15.89
CA GLU A 97 -2.98 -2.84 -16.94
C GLU A 97 -1.51 -3.08 -17.25
N SER A 98 -0.64 -2.08 -17.04
CA SER A 98 0.81 -2.19 -17.29
C SER A 98 1.51 -3.23 -16.42
N VAL A 99 0.95 -3.54 -15.25
CA VAL A 99 1.50 -4.54 -14.32
C VAL A 99 0.77 -5.88 -14.36
N LEU A 100 -0.15 -6.08 -15.32
CA LEU A 100 -0.80 -7.37 -15.52
C LEU A 100 0.12 -8.30 -16.33
N GLY A 101 0.14 -9.56 -15.93
CA GLY A 101 0.70 -10.66 -16.72
C GLY A 101 -0.17 -11.02 -17.92
N ALA A 102 0.33 -11.91 -18.78
CA ALA A 102 -0.41 -12.39 -19.96
C ALA A 102 -1.70 -13.15 -19.59
N ASP A 103 -1.80 -13.63 -18.37
CA ASP A 103 -2.96 -14.33 -17.79
C ASP A 103 -3.98 -13.38 -17.17
N GLY A 104 -3.73 -12.06 -17.20
CA GLY A 104 -4.58 -11.04 -16.59
C GLY A 104 -4.45 -10.94 -15.08
N VAL A 105 -3.46 -11.60 -14.46
CA VAL A 105 -3.16 -11.52 -13.03
C VAL A 105 -2.02 -10.54 -12.80
N PRO A 106 -2.00 -9.78 -11.69
CA PRO A 106 -0.87 -8.90 -11.36
C PRO A 106 0.45 -9.67 -11.33
N ASP A 107 1.41 -9.19 -12.13
CA ASP A 107 2.77 -9.72 -12.22
C ASP A 107 3.67 -8.99 -11.23
N THR A 108 4.19 -9.70 -10.24
CA THR A 108 5.02 -9.12 -9.20
C THR A 108 6.36 -8.58 -9.70
N ASP A 109 6.90 -9.14 -10.79
CA ASP A 109 8.14 -8.64 -11.40
C ASP A 109 7.88 -7.31 -12.15
N ARG A 110 6.70 -7.14 -12.76
CA ARG A 110 6.28 -5.88 -13.39
C ARG A 110 5.88 -4.82 -12.38
N LEU A 111 5.25 -5.23 -11.28
CA LEU A 111 4.87 -4.33 -10.19
C LEU A 111 6.11 -3.72 -9.53
N ASP A 112 7.23 -4.43 -9.52
CA ASP A 112 8.50 -4.02 -8.92
C ASP A 112 8.34 -3.43 -7.50
N ALA A 113 7.50 -4.10 -6.71
CA ALA A 113 7.18 -3.68 -5.35
C ALA A 113 8.42 -3.61 -4.47
N ILE A 114 8.44 -2.65 -3.55
CA ILE A 114 9.54 -2.50 -2.60
C ILE A 114 9.10 -2.84 -1.18
N VAL A 115 10.08 -3.29 -0.38
CA VAL A 115 9.92 -3.58 1.05
C VAL A 115 11.01 -2.86 1.84
N PHE A 116 10.64 -2.37 3.02
CA PHE A 116 11.58 -1.71 3.93
C PHE A 116 12.42 -2.74 4.70
N ASP A 117 13.74 -2.70 4.51
CA ASP A 117 14.74 -3.43 5.31
C ASP A 117 15.12 -2.60 6.53
N GLY A 118 14.45 -2.84 7.65
CA GLY A 118 14.69 -2.10 8.91
C GLY A 118 16.05 -2.39 9.57
N ILE A 119 16.79 -3.40 9.11
CA ILE A 119 18.14 -3.68 9.63
C ILE A 119 19.17 -2.71 9.02
N ARG A 120 19.01 -2.40 7.73
CA ARG A 120 19.96 -1.58 7.00
C ARG A 120 19.42 -0.20 6.59
N ASN A 121 18.15 0.10 6.92
CA ASN A 121 17.45 1.31 6.49
C ASN A 121 17.48 1.50 4.97
N LEU A 122 17.10 0.46 4.26
CA LEU A 122 17.07 0.44 2.79
C LEU A 122 15.70 -0.02 2.31
N TYR A 123 15.30 0.47 1.15
CA TYR A 123 14.23 -0.16 0.37
C TYR A 123 14.84 -1.24 -0.52
N ARG A 124 14.20 -2.40 -0.57
CA ARG A 124 14.62 -3.53 -1.40
C ARG A 124 13.49 -3.93 -2.31
N HIS A 125 13.82 -4.34 -3.52
CA HIS A 125 12.86 -4.97 -4.41
C HIS A 125 12.33 -6.27 -3.80
N VAL A 126 11.05 -6.55 -4.01
CA VAL A 126 10.51 -7.89 -3.81
C VAL A 126 11.11 -8.76 -4.93
N GLY A 127 12.03 -9.65 -4.58
CA GLY A 127 12.85 -10.36 -5.53
C GLY A 127 12.13 -11.48 -6.28
N LYS A 128 12.90 -12.25 -7.07
CA LYS A 128 12.41 -13.40 -7.83
C LYS A 128 11.78 -14.44 -6.94
N ALA A 129 10.81 -15.18 -7.48
CA ALA A 129 10.20 -16.33 -6.81
C ALA A 129 11.27 -17.32 -6.33
N ALA A 130 11.23 -17.67 -5.04
CA ALA A 130 12.17 -18.61 -4.45
C ALA A 130 11.78 -20.07 -4.72
N ALA A 131 10.47 -20.39 -4.66
CA ALA A 131 9.93 -21.71 -4.87
C ALA A 131 8.40 -21.65 -5.05
N PRO A 132 7.78 -22.65 -5.67
CA PRO A 132 6.32 -22.73 -5.73
C PRO A 132 5.75 -23.00 -4.34
N ALA A 133 4.85 -22.11 -3.89
CA ALA A 133 4.17 -22.25 -2.60
C ALA A 133 3.28 -23.50 -2.61
N PHE A 134 3.13 -24.15 -1.44
CA PHE A 134 2.35 -25.38 -1.22
C PHE A 134 2.81 -26.61 -2.00
N GLU A 135 3.85 -26.49 -2.83
CA GLU A 135 4.44 -27.61 -3.59
C GLU A 135 5.79 -28.03 -3.03
N VAL A 136 6.66 -27.04 -2.74
CA VAL A 136 8.04 -27.31 -2.30
C VAL A 136 8.11 -28.12 -0.99
N GLY A 137 7.10 -27.96 -0.11
CA GLY A 137 7.01 -28.69 1.16
C GLY A 137 6.47 -30.12 1.05
N LYS A 138 5.88 -30.52 -0.06
CA LYS A 138 5.29 -31.87 -0.24
C LYS A 138 6.31 -33.01 -0.10
N LYS A 139 7.60 -32.71 -0.28
CA LYS A 139 8.69 -33.70 -0.08
C LYS A 139 8.84 -34.19 1.37
N LEU A 140 8.25 -33.46 2.33
CA LEU A 140 8.37 -33.73 3.77
C LEU A 140 7.14 -34.45 4.34
N ILE A 141 6.13 -34.69 3.52
CA ILE A 141 4.93 -35.44 3.83
C ILE A 141 5.13 -36.91 3.36
#